data_d345d7a5676664be793ff0e1e85062fa
#
_entry.id   d345d7a5676664be793ff0e1e85062fa
#
_cell.length_a   1.000
_cell.length_b   1.000
_cell.length_c   1.000
_cell.angle_alpha   90.00
_cell.angle_beta   90.00
_cell.angle_gamma   90.00
#
_symmetry.space_group_name_H-M   'P 1'
#
loop_
_entity.id
_entity.type
_entity.pdbx_description
1 polymer ?
#
loop_
_entity_poly.entity_id
_entity_poly.type
_entity_poly.pdbx_seq_one_letter_code
_entity_poly.pdbx_strand_id
1 'polypeptide(L)'
;SLSNDQIEKIIEDTKKLQEWQNTPDKKEDLNRIKCVEASDVVLKNPFAETSFEKVKNINFAHFNTVTNGISYSKFLFDITDFTIEQIQYSSLLTYLLFNFNTKNKTEAEIIKDIGFNLGGLSSYIDVIRKYQSEECEVKFIITAKNLVEKVKELASILEETTLNFDFSNKDALYNVLLE
;
A
#
# COMPACT_ATOMS: atom_id res chain seq x y z
N SER A 1 -36.95 12.32 -6.63
CA SER A 1 -36.81 13.67 -7.21
C SER A 1 -36.80 14.68 -6.05
N LEU A 2 -35.89 15.64 -6.09
CA LEU A 2 -35.81 16.70 -5.10
C LEU A 2 -36.98 17.69 -5.33
N SER A 3 -37.49 18.28 -4.24
CA SER A 3 -38.46 19.37 -4.34
C SER A 3 -37.78 20.66 -4.81
N ASN A 4 -38.57 21.61 -5.36
CA ASN A 4 -38.02 22.89 -5.79
C ASN A 4 -37.32 23.65 -4.65
N ASP A 5 -37.88 23.62 -3.46
CA ASP A 5 -37.27 24.25 -2.26
C ASP A 5 -35.90 23.62 -1.89
N GLN A 6 -35.77 22.30 -2.09
CA GLN A 6 -34.49 21.62 -1.88
C GLN A 6 -33.45 22.02 -2.94
N ILE A 7 -33.88 22.19 -4.18
CA ILE A 7 -33.02 22.63 -5.27
C ILE A 7 -32.55 24.07 -5.03
N GLU A 8 -33.46 24.99 -4.65
CA GLU A 8 -33.13 26.38 -4.35
C GLU A 8 -32.12 26.48 -3.20
N LYS A 9 -32.34 25.69 -2.14
CA LYS A 9 -31.40 25.61 -1.00
C LYS A 9 -30.02 25.12 -1.42
N ILE A 10 -29.92 24.09 -2.25
CA ILE A 10 -28.64 23.60 -2.77
C ILE A 10 -27.92 24.68 -3.58
N ILE A 11 -28.64 25.42 -4.43
CA ILE A 11 -28.08 26.52 -5.21
C ILE A 11 -27.54 27.62 -4.31
N GLU A 12 -28.29 28.01 -3.28
CA GLU A 12 -27.87 29.03 -2.33
C GLU A 12 -26.62 28.59 -1.51
N ASP A 13 -26.64 27.36 -0.98
CA ASP A 13 -25.51 26.80 -0.23
C ASP A 13 -24.26 26.65 -1.12
N THR A 14 -24.43 26.29 -2.38
CA THR A 14 -23.32 26.21 -3.34
C THR A 14 -22.71 27.59 -3.61
N LYS A 15 -23.53 28.63 -3.76
CA LYS A 15 -23.03 30.01 -3.90
C LYS A 15 -22.25 30.47 -2.69
N LYS A 16 -22.77 30.24 -1.50
CA LYS A 16 -22.07 30.58 -0.24
C LYS A 16 -20.74 29.85 -0.11
N LEU A 17 -20.70 28.57 -0.49
CA LEU A 17 -19.46 27.78 -0.50
C LEU A 17 -18.44 28.37 -1.48
N GLN A 18 -18.85 28.74 -2.69
CA GLN A 18 -17.99 29.33 -3.69
C GLN A 18 -17.45 30.69 -3.25
N GLU A 19 -18.30 31.53 -2.65
CA GLU A 19 -17.88 32.81 -2.09
C GLU A 19 -16.86 32.63 -0.97
N TRP A 20 -17.08 31.66 -0.07
CA TRP A 20 -16.13 31.33 0.98
C TRP A 20 -14.81 30.82 0.42
N GLN A 21 -14.82 29.91 -0.56
CA GLN A 21 -13.62 29.36 -1.18
C GLN A 21 -12.80 30.41 -1.93
N ASN A 22 -13.45 31.42 -2.52
CA ASN A 22 -12.79 32.51 -3.24
C ASN A 22 -12.36 33.66 -2.34
N THR A 23 -12.74 33.66 -1.07
CA THR A 23 -12.34 34.69 -0.11
C THR A 23 -10.95 34.37 0.44
N PRO A 24 -9.93 35.23 0.23
CA PRO A 24 -8.60 35.00 0.79
C PRO A 24 -8.63 34.94 2.30
N ASP A 25 -7.88 34.00 2.86
CA ASP A 25 -7.73 33.90 4.32
C ASP A 25 -7.08 35.17 4.89
N LYS A 26 -7.58 35.57 6.07
CA LYS A 26 -7.02 36.71 6.77
C LYS A 26 -5.60 36.42 7.23
N LYS A 27 -4.72 37.40 7.12
CA LYS A 27 -3.31 37.28 7.58
C LYS A 27 -3.21 36.85 9.05
N GLU A 28 -4.16 37.27 9.88
CA GLU A 28 -4.23 36.90 11.30
C GLU A 28 -4.49 35.41 11.50
N ASP A 29 -5.32 34.81 10.65
CA ASP A 29 -5.63 33.37 10.71
C ASP A 29 -4.48 32.54 10.14
N LEU A 30 -3.84 33.00 9.07
CA LEU A 30 -2.62 32.39 8.51
C LEU A 30 -1.47 32.39 9.53
N ASN A 31 -1.31 33.48 10.30
CA ASN A 31 -0.27 33.57 11.33
C ASN A 31 -0.51 32.65 12.54
N ARG A 32 -1.70 32.04 12.68
CA ARG A 32 -1.98 31.02 13.71
C ARG A 32 -1.45 29.65 13.32
N ILE A 33 -1.21 29.42 12.03
CA ILE A 33 -0.60 28.20 11.54
C ILE A 33 0.90 28.27 11.85
N LYS A 34 1.37 27.42 12.76
CA LYS A 34 2.79 27.31 13.06
C LYS A 34 3.52 26.81 11.82
N CYS A 35 4.35 27.65 11.24
CA CYS A 35 5.30 27.23 10.20
C CYS A 35 6.48 26.53 10.88
N VAL A 36 6.97 25.46 10.25
CA VAL A 36 8.21 24.80 10.67
C VAL A 36 9.39 25.67 10.22
N GLU A 37 10.21 26.10 11.17
CA GLU A 37 11.44 26.81 10.90
C GLU A 37 12.62 25.84 10.75
N ALA A 38 13.71 26.28 10.13
CA ALA A 38 14.90 25.46 9.98
C ALA A 38 15.49 24.98 11.32
N SER A 39 15.28 25.76 12.39
CA SER A 39 15.65 25.40 13.76
C SER A 39 14.85 24.26 14.37
N ASP A 40 13.64 24.02 13.86
CA ASP A 40 12.76 22.94 14.33
C ASP A 40 13.13 21.58 13.71
N VAL A 41 13.98 21.58 12.67
CA VAL A 41 14.43 20.39 11.99
C VAL A 41 15.50 19.69 12.83
N VAL A 42 15.16 18.53 13.36
CA VAL A 42 16.14 17.67 14.05
C VAL A 42 17.10 17.10 13.01
N LEU A 43 18.34 17.57 12.98
CA LEU A 43 19.39 17.12 12.05
C LEU A 43 19.81 15.66 12.26
N LYS A 44 19.47 15.07 13.38
CA LYS A 44 19.76 13.68 13.70
C LYS A 44 18.50 12.85 13.48
N ASN A 45 18.43 12.15 12.36
CA ASN A 45 17.36 11.20 12.13
C ASN A 45 17.52 10.04 13.11
N PRO A 46 16.64 9.83 14.08
CA PRO A 46 16.73 8.68 14.96
C PRO A 46 16.45 7.43 14.10
N PHE A 47 17.51 6.67 13.82
CA PHE A 47 17.33 5.35 13.22
C PHE A 47 16.51 4.50 14.18
N ALA A 48 15.46 3.86 13.68
CA ALA A 48 14.74 2.88 14.46
C ALA A 48 15.71 1.78 14.90
N GLU A 49 15.62 1.38 16.16
CA GLU A 49 16.39 0.25 16.68
C GLU A 49 16.00 -0.98 15.87
N THR A 50 17.01 -1.59 15.22
CA THR A 50 16.80 -2.71 14.32
C THR A 50 17.44 -3.96 14.92
N SER A 51 16.66 -5.03 15.03
CA SER A 51 17.15 -6.35 15.39
C SER A 51 17.01 -7.32 14.22
N PHE A 52 17.92 -8.27 14.14
CA PHE A 52 17.94 -9.30 13.12
C PHE A 52 17.84 -10.66 13.77
N GLU A 53 16.97 -11.49 13.25
CA GLU A 53 16.86 -12.89 13.67
C GLU A 53 16.70 -13.81 12.47
N LYS A 54 17.00 -15.09 12.66
CA LYS A 54 16.79 -16.12 11.64
C LYS A 54 15.87 -17.19 12.20
N VAL A 55 14.69 -17.33 11.60
CA VAL A 55 13.73 -18.37 11.95
C VAL A 55 13.72 -19.39 10.82
N LYS A 56 14.17 -20.63 11.12
CA LYS A 56 14.45 -21.64 10.08
C LYS A 56 15.44 -21.09 9.06
N ASN A 57 15.01 -20.91 7.82
CA ASN A 57 15.83 -20.37 6.72
C ASN A 57 15.44 -18.95 6.29
N ILE A 58 14.56 -18.29 7.05
CA ILE A 58 14.05 -16.95 6.71
C ILE A 58 14.75 -15.94 7.63
N ASN A 59 15.33 -14.91 7.04
CA ASN A 59 15.92 -13.79 7.76
C ASN A 59 14.83 -12.76 8.05
N PHE A 60 14.75 -12.31 9.30
CA PHE A 60 13.85 -11.26 9.76
C PHE A 60 14.66 -10.03 10.17
N ALA A 61 14.20 -8.86 9.74
CA ALA A 61 14.62 -7.58 10.28
C ALA A 61 13.43 -6.95 10.99
N HIS A 62 13.59 -6.68 12.27
CA HIS A 62 12.57 -6.06 13.09
C HIS A 62 12.98 -4.63 13.44
N PHE A 63 12.11 -3.67 13.11
CA PHE A 63 12.30 -2.25 13.37
C PHE A 63 11.41 -1.84 14.55
N ASN A 64 12.04 -1.60 15.70
CA ASN A 64 11.32 -1.19 16.90
C ASN A 64 10.98 0.31 16.81
N THR A 65 9.73 0.60 16.50
CA THR A 65 9.21 1.98 16.41
C THR A 65 7.77 2.03 16.89
N VAL A 66 7.32 3.23 17.28
CA VAL A 66 5.93 3.45 17.73
C VAL A 66 5.03 3.48 16.51
N THR A 67 4.14 2.50 16.38
CA THR A 67 3.22 2.34 15.26
C THR A 67 1.74 2.46 15.66
N ASN A 68 1.45 2.77 16.93
CA ASN A 68 0.08 2.92 17.45
C ASN A 68 -0.84 1.73 17.13
N GLY A 69 -0.34 0.51 17.27
CA GLY A 69 -1.11 -0.72 17.03
C GLY A 69 -1.23 -1.13 15.56
N ILE A 70 -0.49 -0.47 14.66
CA ILE A 70 -0.43 -0.85 13.24
C ILE A 70 0.84 -1.66 13.00
N SER A 71 0.71 -2.81 12.34
CA SER A 71 1.82 -3.62 11.84
C SER A 71 2.12 -3.26 10.39
N TYR A 72 3.38 -3.03 10.08
CA TYR A 72 3.91 -2.84 8.73
C TYR A 72 4.83 -4.01 8.42
N SER A 73 4.50 -4.75 7.39
CA SER A 73 5.27 -5.93 6.98
C SER A 73 5.76 -5.77 5.54
N LYS A 74 6.99 -6.19 5.30
CA LYS A 74 7.58 -6.24 3.97
C LYS A 74 8.20 -7.62 3.76
N PHE A 75 7.74 -8.33 2.74
CA PHE A 75 8.21 -9.65 2.33
C PHE A 75 9.06 -9.48 1.07
N LEU A 76 10.32 -9.88 1.12
CA LEU A 76 11.27 -9.74 0.03
C LEU A 76 11.63 -11.12 -0.50
N PHE A 77 11.33 -11.35 -1.78
CA PHE A 77 11.68 -12.57 -2.49
C PHE A 77 12.80 -12.24 -3.47
N ASP A 78 13.90 -12.96 -3.36
CA ASP A 78 15.04 -12.78 -4.24
C ASP A 78 14.74 -13.36 -5.63
N ILE A 79 14.80 -12.52 -6.64
CA ILE A 79 14.63 -12.86 -8.05
C ILE A 79 15.81 -12.38 -8.90
N THR A 80 16.96 -12.15 -8.25
CA THR A 80 18.17 -11.62 -8.90
C THR A 80 18.65 -12.53 -10.05
N ASP A 81 18.52 -13.84 -9.89
CA ASP A 81 18.92 -14.83 -10.89
C ASP A 81 17.86 -15.12 -11.95
N PHE A 82 16.73 -14.41 -11.95
CA PHE A 82 15.69 -14.58 -12.96
C PHE A 82 16.14 -14.03 -14.31
N THR A 83 15.75 -14.69 -15.38
CA THR A 83 15.91 -14.16 -16.74
C THR A 83 15.05 -12.93 -16.96
N ILE A 84 15.38 -12.12 -17.97
CA ILE A 84 14.58 -10.94 -18.34
C ILE A 84 13.11 -11.30 -18.57
N GLU A 85 12.85 -12.43 -19.24
CA GLU A 85 11.49 -12.91 -19.47
C GLU A 85 10.77 -13.24 -18.16
N GLN A 86 11.43 -13.91 -17.23
CA GLN A 86 10.86 -14.21 -15.90
C GLN A 86 10.59 -12.94 -15.09
N ILE A 87 11.45 -11.91 -15.19
CA ILE A 87 11.23 -10.62 -14.55
C ILE A 87 10.00 -9.93 -15.15
N GLN A 88 9.81 -10.00 -16.48
CA GLN A 88 8.62 -9.45 -17.14
C GLN A 88 7.34 -10.13 -16.65
N TYR A 89 7.32 -11.46 -16.55
CA TYR A 89 6.18 -12.20 -15.98
C TYR A 89 5.99 -11.88 -14.49
N SER A 90 7.07 -11.71 -13.75
CA SER A 90 6.99 -11.31 -12.35
C SER A 90 6.41 -9.90 -12.19
N SER A 91 6.72 -8.98 -13.10
CA SER A 91 6.13 -7.65 -13.14
C SER A 91 4.63 -7.72 -13.39
N LEU A 92 4.20 -8.57 -14.34
CA LEU A 92 2.79 -8.80 -14.59
C LEU A 92 2.07 -9.38 -13.36
N LEU A 93 2.72 -10.30 -12.66
CA LEU A 93 2.18 -10.90 -11.44
C LEU A 93 1.89 -9.85 -10.37
N THR A 94 2.64 -8.73 -10.32
CA THR A 94 2.37 -7.66 -9.35
C THR A 94 0.99 -7.04 -9.51
N TYR A 95 0.44 -6.99 -10.71
CA TYR A 95 -0.91 -6.48 -10.98
C TYR A 95 -1.99 -7.50 -10.64
N LEU A 96 -1.70 -8.78 -10.85
CA LEU A 96 -2.67 -9.85 -10.70
C LEU A 96 -2.83 -10.31 -9.24
N LEU A 97 -1.76 -10.29 -8.46
CA LEU A 97 -1.63 -11.04 -7.20
C LEU A 97 -2.78 -10.81 -6.20
N PHE A 98 -3.32 -9.60 -6.13
CA PHE A 98 -4.38 -9.25 -5.18
C PHE A 98 -5.69 -8.80 -5.85
N ASN A 99 -5.74 -8.87 -7.17
CA ASN A 99 -6.86 -8.40 -7.99
C ASN A 99 -7.34 -9.49 -8.97
N PHE A 100 -7.20 -10.76 -8.62
CA PHE A 100 -7.58 -11.86 -9.48
C PHE A 100 -8.14 -13.04 -8.68
N ASN A 101 -8.91 -13.90 -9.36
CA ASN A 101 -9.50 -15.07 -8.75
C ASN A 101 -8.45 -16.05 -8.22
N THR A 102 -8.76 -16.69 -7.12
CA THR A 102 -8.07 -17.88 -6.65
C THR A 102 -8.95 -19.12 -6.86
N LYS A 103 -8.45 -20.30 -6.52
CA LYS A 103 -9.22 -21.55 -6.57
C LYS A 103 -10.41 -21.55 -5.61
N ASN A 104 -10.35 -20.75 -4.55
CA ASN A 104 -11.33 -20.79 -3.46
C ASN A 104 -12.16 -19.49 -3.37
N LYS A 105 -11.69 -18.38 -3.98
CA LYS A 105 -12.33 -17.06 -3.87
C LYS A 105 -12.35 -16.33 -5.20
N THR A 106 -13.41 -15.60 -5.42
CA THR A 106 -13.50 -14.64 -6.52
C THR A 106 -12.67 -13.38 -6.22
N GLU A 107 -12.30 -12.65 -7.25
CA GLU A 107 -11.64 -11.35 -7.14
C GLU A 107 -12.38 -10.40 -6.17
N ALA A 108 -13.71 -10.28 -6.30
CA ALA A 108 -14.54 -9.44 -5.44
C ALA A 108 -14.46 -9.84 -3.95
N GLU A 109 -14.38 -11.14 -3.65
CA GLU A 109 -14.20 -11.64 -2.28
C GLU A 109 -12.81 -11.33 -1.74
N ILE A 110 -11.77 -11.43 -2.58
CA ILE A 110 -10.40 -11.08 -2.19
C ILE A 110 -10.29 -9.58 -1.90
N ILE A 111 -10.78 -8.72 -2.79
CA ILE A 111 -10.78 -7.27 -2.61
C ILE A 111 -11.55 -6.88 -1.34
N LYS A 112 -12.69 -7.53 -1.09
CA LYS A 112 -13.47 -7.32 0.14
C LYS A 112 -12.70 -7.74 1.39
N ASP A 113 -12.05 -8.92 1.36
CA ASP A 113 -11.27 -9.41 2.49
C ASP A 113 -10.09 -8.50 2.81
N ILE A 114 -9.38 -8.03 1.78
CA ILE A 114 -8.29 -7.07 1.93
C ILE A 114 -8.83 -5.77 2.52
N GLY A 115 -9.89 -5.19 1.96
CA GLY A 115 -10.46 -3.92 2.40
C GLY A 115 -11.03 -3.95 3.83
N PHE A 116 -11.53 -5.11 4.28
CA PHE A 116 -12.08 -5.26 5.63
C PHE A 116 -11.02 -5.57 6.70
N ASN A 117 -9.98 -6.29 6.35
CA ASN A 117 -8.99 -6.76 7.32
C ASN A 117 -7.67 -6.01 7.30
N LEU A 118 -7.31 -5.39 6.18
CA LEU A 118 -6.01 -4.77 6.00
C LEU A 118 -6.13 -3.27 5.73
N GLY A 119 -5.14 -2.50 6.17
CA GLY A 119 -5.01 -1.07 5.85
C GLY A 119 -4.29 -0.83 4.51
N GLY A 120 -3.77 -1.89 3.88
CA GLY A 120 -3.10 -1.87 2.58
C GLY A 120 -2.35 -3.15 2.32
N LEU A 121 -2.36 -3.59 1.06
CA LEU A 121 -1.61 -4.73 0.54
C LEU A 121 -1.21 -4.41 -0.89
N SER A 122 0.06 -4.53 -1.22
CA SER A 122 0.56 -4.27 -2.56
C SER A 122 1.81 -5.08 -2.86
N SER A 123 2.12 -5.25 -4.14
CA SER A 123 3.33 -5.90 -4.63
C SER A 123 4.01 -5.08 -5.72
N TYR A 124 5.31 -5.16 -5.79
CA TYR A 124 6.12 -4.49 -6.80
C TYR A 124 7.49 -5.16 -6.91
N ILE A 125 8.23 -4.83 -7.96
CA ILE A 125 9.62 -5.22 -8.13
C ILE A 125 10.50 -4.01 -7.87
N ASP A 126 11.61 -4.23 -7.19
CA ASP A 126 12.60 -3.19 -6.89
C ASP A 126 14.02 -3.72 -7.09
N VAL A 127 14.92 -2.81 -7.44
CA VAL A 127 16.35 -3.08 -7.58
C VAL A 127 17.08 -2.42 -6.42
N ILE A 128 17.57 -3.25 -5.51
CA ILE A 128 18.23 -2.79 -4.29
C ILE A 128 19.75 -2.87 -4.46
N ARG A 129 20.43 -1.75 -4.39
CA ARG A 129 21.89 -1.71 -4.37
C ARG A 129 22.42 -2.14 -3.01
N LYS A 130 23.40 -3.05 -3.00
CA LYS A 130 24.09 -3.43 -1.77
C LYS A 130 24.91 -2.27 -1.22
N TYR A 131 24.89 -2.12 0.09
CA TYR A 131 25.66 -1.05 0.74
C TYR A 131 27.15 -1.16 0.43
N GLN A 132 27.77 -0.06 0.03
CA GLN A 132 29.20 0.04 -0.35
C GLN A 132 29.65 -0.95 -1.46
N SER A 133 28.75 -1.31 -2.37
CA SER A 133 29.02 -2.22 -3.49
C SER A 133 28.39 -1.66 -4.79
N GLU A 134 28.90 -2.07 -5.93
CA GLU A 134 28.26 -1.85 -7.24
C GLU A 134 27.23 -2.94 -7.57
N GLU A 135 27.12 -3.98 -6.75
CA GLU A 135 26.18 -5.08 -6.96
C GLU A 135 24.75 -4.63 -6.59
N CYS A 136 23.81 -5.09 -7.40
CA CYS A 136 22.39 -4.90 -7.18
C CYS A 136 21.69 -6.25 -7.03
N GLU A 137 20.62 -6.26 -6.25
CA GLU A 137 19.72 -7.40 -6.11
C GLU A 137 18.33 -6.99 -6.59
N VAL A 138 17.68 -7.89 -7.35
CA VAL A 138 16.30 -7.69 -7.80
C VAL A 138 15.38 -8.43 -6.85
N LYS A 139 14.41 -7.73 -6.30
CA LYS A 139 13.48 -8.28 -5.32
C LYS A 139 12.05 -8.12 -5.81
N PHE A 140 11.28 -9.21 -5.73
CA PHE A 140 9.83 -9.13 -5.72
C PHE A 140 9.39 -8.85 -4.29
N ILE A 141 8.63 -7.79 -4.09
CA ILE A 141 8.31 -7.27 -2.77
C ILE A 141 6.80 -7.25 -2.58
N ILE A 142 6.34 -7.80 -1.46
CA ILE A 142 4.97 -7.63 -0.98
C ILE A 142 5.02 -6.74 0.26
N THR A 143 4.20 -5.71 0.30
CA THR A 143 4.04 -4.85 1.47
C THR A 143 2.63 -4.97 2.03
N ALA A 144 2.53 -5.06 3.34
CA ALA A 144 1.26 -5.12 4.03
C ALA A 144 1.21 -4.13 5.20
N LYS A 145 0.01 -3.60 5.44
CA LYS A 145 -0.31 -2.74 6.56
C LYS A 145 -1.61 -3.23 7.18
N ASN A 146 -1.60 -3.55 8.47
CA ASN A 146 -2.76 -4.08 9.17
C ASN A 146 -2.72 -3.70 10.66
N LEU A 147 -3.83 -3.84 11.35
CA LEU A 147 -3.84 -3.81 12.81
C LEU A 147 -3.10 -5.05 13.36
N VAL A 148 -2.35 -4.90 14.45
CA VAL A 148 -1.60 -6.01 15.07
C VAL A 148 -2.50 -7.21 15.36
N GLU A 149 -3.74 -6.99 15.77
CA GLU A 149 -4.74 -8.04 16.02
C GLU A 149 -5.19 -8.79 14.77
N LYS A 150 -4.94 -8.23 13.56
CA LYS A 150 -5.33 -8.77 12.25
C LYS A 150 -4.18 -9.50 11.51
N VAL A 151 -3.11 -9.85 12.20
CA VAL A 151 -1.96 -10.55 11.59
C VAL A 151 -2.32 -11.94 11.06
N LYS A 152 -3.27 -12.62 11.69
CA LYS A 152 -3.74 -13.95 11.22
C LYS A 152 -4.51 -13.83 9.91
N GLU A 153 -5.34 -12.82 9.79
CA GLU A 153 -6.08 -12.50 8.57
C GLU A 153 -5.13 -12.14 7.44
N LEU A 154 -4.09 -11.33 7.72
CA LEU A 154 -3.03 -11.06 6.74
C LEU A 154 -2.38 -12.36 6.25
N ALA A 155 -1.98 -13.25 7.17
CA ALA A 155 -1.37 -14.52 6.80
C ALA A 155 -2.28 -15.38 5.91
N SER A 156 -3.58 -15.47 6.27
CA SER A 156 -4.57 -16.21 5.49
C SER A 156 -4.80 -15.62 4.09
N ILE A 157 -4.87 -14.29 3.97
CA ILE A 157 -5.02 -13.60 2.69
C ILE A 157 -3.78 -13.82 1.81
N LEU A 158 -2.58 -13.71 2.38
CA LEU A 158 -1.34 -13.97 1.66
C LEU A 158 -1.26 -15.42 1.18
N GLU A 159 -1.58 -16.38 2.03
CA GLU A 159 -1.61 -17.80 1.66
C GLU A 159 -2.58 -18.05 0.51
N GLU A 160 -3.80 -17.53 0.59
CA GLU A 160 -4.81 -17.69 -0.45
C GLU A 160 -4.37 -17.07 -1.77
N THR A 161 -3.88 -15.85 -1.75
CA THR A 161 -3.53 -15.11 -2.98
C THR A 161 -2.21 -15.55 -3.61
N THR A 162 -1.28 -16.13 -2.84
CA THR A 162 0.02 -16.56 -3.37
C THR A 162 0.06 -18.05 -3.74
N LEU A 163 -0.62 -18.92 -2.98
CA LEU A 163 -0.54 -20.36 -3.18
C LEU A 163 -1.73 -20.95 -3.95
N ASN A 164 -2.88 -20.27 -3.93
CA ASN A 164 -4.11 -20.77 -4.55
C ASN A 164 -4.52 -19.98 -5.81
N PHE A 165 -3.60 -19.28 -6.43
CA PHE A 165 -3.87 -18.50 -7.63
C PHE A 165 -4.48 -19.38 -8.75
N ASP A 166 -5.49 -18.85 -9.47
CA ASP A 166 -6.16 -19.58 -10.54
C ASP A 166 -6.03 -18.88 -11.90
N PHE A 167 -5.15 -19.41 -12.75
CA PHE A 167 -4.95 -18.94 -14.12
C PHE A 167 -5.89 -19.57 -15.16
N SER A 168 -6.90 -20.35 -14.73
CA SER A 168 -7.77 -21.07 -15.68
C SER A 168 -8.68 -20.16 -16.50
N ASN A 169 -9.08 -19.01 -15.93
CA ASN A 169 -9.93 -18.03 -16.61
C ASN A 169 -9.09 -17.07 -17.49
N LYS A 170 -8.86 -17.48 -18.74
CA LYS A 170 -8.06 -16.71 -19.70
C LYS A 170 -8.69 -15.39 -20.09
N ASP A 171 -10.03 -15.32 -20.17
CA ASP A 171 -10.72 -14.10 -20.56
C ASP A 171 -10.61 -13.04 -19.47
N ALA A 172 -10.76 -13.43 -18.19
CA ALA A 172 -10.53 -12.53 -17.06
C ALA A 172 -9.07 -12.06 -17.02
N LEU A 173 -8.10 -12.96 -17.24
CA LEU A 173 -6.70 -12.61 -17.32
C LEU A 173 -6.43 -11.58 -18.43
N TYR A 174 -6.99 -11.80 -19.61
CA TYR A 174 -6.86 -10.88 -20.73
C TYR A 174 -7.46 -9.49 -20.44
N ASN A 175 -8.59 -9.43 -19.77
CA ASN A 175 -9.22 -8.15 -19.40
C ASN A 175 -8.35 -7.35 -18.43
N VAL A 176 -7.78 -8.00 -17.40
CA VAL A 176 -6.87 -7.33 -16.45
C VAL A 176 -5.58 -6.82 -17.14
N LEU A 177 -5.17 -7.48 -18.25
CA LEU A 177 -4.00 -7.05 -19.02
C LEU A 177 -4.28 -5.86 -19.95
N LEU A 178 -5.56 -5.55 -20.20
CA LEU A 178 -5.96 -4.43 -21.06
C LEU A 178 -6.24 -3.14 -20.27
N GLU A 179 -6.38 -3.22 -18.96
CA GLU A 179 -6.54 -2.07 -18.05
C GLU A 179 -5.18 -1.42 -17.72
#